data_4b463fac98e0883f1f0ee127e5db54db
#
_entry.id   4b463fac98e0883f1f0ee127e5db54db
#
_cell.length_a   1.000
_cell.length_b   1.000
_cell.length_c   1.000
_cell.angle_alpha   90.00
_cell.angle_beta   90.00
_cell.angle_gamma   90.00
#
_symmetry.space_group_name_H-M   'P 1'
#
loop_
_entity.id
_entity.type
_entity.pdbx_description
1 polymer ?
#
loop_
_entity_poly.entity_id
_entity_poly.type
_entity_poly.pdbx_seq_one_letter_code
_entity_poly.pdbx_strand_id
1 'polypeptide(L)'
;MLSKLTWEVFLAPSIPAITSDVPPGETERPWPPISSTLISGERDAVLVDTPITVEQARALVNWLVARGKNLTTIYATHGHGDHFFGTRVVLERFPGARFVARPEVIEVMHEQASPEALESFWNPRFPGQISRHLAIAEELAGDLIDLEGHDLVSVPLGFTDSASTTCLHAPSIGLIVAGDAAYNEDHLHLSESTVADTSVVTTNKVTNIRV
;
A
#
# COMPACT_ATOMS: atom_id res chain seq x y z
N MET A 1 31.32 -2.55 4.00
CA MET A 1 30.14 -2.97 4.78
C MET A 1 28.94 -2.34 4.13
N LEU A 2 27.84 -3.08 4.00
CA LEU A 2 26.58 -2.48 3.53
C LEU A 2 26.10 -1.44 4.54
N SER A 3 25.49 -0.35 4.07
CA SER A 3 24.85 0.65 4.93
C SER A 3 23.69 0.01 5.68
N LYS A 4 23.39 0.49 6.88
CA LYS A 4 22.23 -0.02 7.63
C LYS A 4 20.95 0.57 7.05
N LEU A 5 19.97 -0.28 6.70
CA LEU A 5 18.63 0.18 6.35
C LEU A 5 17.91 0.75 7.58
N THR A 6 17.08 1.75 7.33
CA THR A 6 16.14 2.34 8.29
C THR A 6 14.74 2.34 7.67
N TRP A 7 13.72 2.54 8.49
CA TRP A 7 12.35 2.66 8.00
C TRP A 7 11.56 3.69 8.81
N GLU A 8 10.59 4.30 8.15
CA GLU A 8 9.66 5.26 8.72
C GLU A 8 8.28 5.05 8.10
N VAL A 9 7.23 5.35 8.85
CA VAL A 9 5.85 5.26 8.38
C VAL A 9 5.24 6.65 8.26
N PHE A 10 4.64 6.93 7.11
CA PHE A 10 3.70 8.02 6.92
C PHE A 10 2.29 7.49 7.11
N LEU A 11 1.55 8.05 8.02
CA LEU A 11 0.15 7.71 8.23
C LEU A 11 -0.73 8.80 7.62
N ALA A 12 -1.40 8.47 6.52
CA ALA A 12 -2.40 9.34 5.95
C ALA A 12 -3.60 9.41 6.89
N PRO A 13 -4.11 10.61 7.21
CA PRO A 13 -5.23 10.73 8.14
C PRO A 13 -6.48 10.07 7.56
N SER A 14 -7.36 9.60 8.46
CA SER A 14 -8.73 9.23 8.12
C SER A 14 -9.44 10.38 7.40
N ILE A 15 -10.23 10.05 6.40
CA ILE A 15 -11.00 11.01 5.59
C ILE A 15 -12.47 10.61 5.55
N PRO A 16 -13.41 11.56 5.42
CA PRO A 16 -14.82 11.22 5.26
C PRO A 16 -15.06 10.52 3.91
N ALA A 17 -15.79 9.41 3.95
CA ALA A 17 -16.31 8.73 2.75
C ALA A 17 -17.81 8.94 2.66
N ILE A 18 -18.30 9.34 1.46
CA ILE A 18 -19.73 9.44 1.20
C ILE A 18 -20.28 8.05 0.94
N THR A 19 -21.06 7.54 1.86
CA THR A 19 -21.67 6.21 1.75
C THR A 19 -23.02 6.17 2.47
N SER A 20 -23.91 5.28 2.03
CA SER A 20 -25.16 4.96 2.73
C SER A 20 -24.98 3.85 3.79
N ASP A 21 -23.84 3.17 3.77
CA ASP A 21 -23.49 2.12 4.71
C ASP A 21 -22.80 2.73 5.94
N VAL A 22 -23.60 3.34 6.80
CA VAL A 22 -23.15 3.98 8.04
C VAL A 22 -23.49 3.07 9.21
N PRO A 23 -22.54 2.81 10.13
CA PRO A 23 -22.80 1.97 11.30
C PRO A 23 -23.96 2.50 12.17
N PRO A 24 -24.72 1.61 12.82
CA PRO A 24 -25.82 2.03 13.69
C PRO A 24 -25.35 2.99 14.79
N GLY A 25 -25.99 4.15 14.85
CA GLY A 25 -25.67 5.20 15.85
C GLY A 25 -24.63 6.23 15.37
N GLU A 26 -24.02 6.04 14.22
CA GLU A 26 -23.10 6.99 13.62
C GLU A 26 -23.80 7.86 12.58
N THR A 27 -23.23 9.01 12.28
CA THR A 27 -23.72 9.95 11.24
C THR A 27 -22.90 9.91 9.96
N GLU A 28 -21.70 9.32 10.03
CA GLU A 28 -20.77 9.20 8.91
C GLU A 28 -19.93 7.92 9.09
N ARG A 29 -19.29 7.49 8.00
CA ARG A 29 -18.33 6.40 8.01
C ARG A 29 -16.99 6.93 7.48
N PRO A 30 -16.04 7.23 8.37
CA PRO A 30 -14.71 7.63 7.91
C PRO A 30 -13.99 6.47 7.22
N TRP A 31 -13.24 6.78 6.16
CA TRP A 31 -12.29 5.83 5.60
C TRP A 31 -11.08 5.73 6.53
N PRO A 32 -10.59 4.54 6.84
CA PRO A 32 -9.51 4.36 7.80
C PRO A 32 -8.22 5.07 7.37
N PRO A 33 -7.31 5.36 8.31
CA PRO A 33 -5.97 5.84 7.98
C PRO A 33 -5.21 4.80 7.15
N ILE A 34 -4.53 5.24 6.10
CA ILE A 34 -3.68 4.39 5.26
C ILE A 34 -2.22 4.67 5.58
N SER A 35 -1.44 3.61 5.80
CA SER A 35 -0.01 3.70 6.05
C SER A 35 0.80 3.57 4.76
N SER A 36 1.85 4.39 4.61
CA SER A 36 2.88 4.22 3.60
C SER A 36 4.23 4.06 4.30
N THR A 37 4.95 2.99 4.01
CA THR A 37 6.24 2.71 4.67
C THR A 37 7.39 3.05 3.73
N LEU A 38 8.32 3.90 4.19
CA LEU A 38 9.56 4.21 3.48
C LEU A 38 10.71 3.40 4.09
N ILE A 39 11.34 2.55 3.29
CA ILE A 39 12.56 1.83 3.65
C ILE A 39 13.73 2.55 2.98
N SER A 40 14.71 3.00 3.76
CA SER A 40 15.79 3.85 3.30
C SER A 40 17.16 3.24 3.56
N GLY A 41 18.00 3.25 2.52
CA GLY A 41 19.44 3.08 2.63
C GLY A 41 20.17 4.41 2.89
N GLU A 42 21.41 4.50 2.50
CA GLU A 42 22.21 5.73 2.64
C GLU A 42 21.71 6.83 1.69
N ARG A 43 21.43 6.51 0.43
CA ARG A 43 21.03 7.43 -0.63
C ARG A 43 19.63 7.15 -1.16
N ASP A 44 19.33 5.88 -1.37
CA ASP A 44 18.15 5.40 -2.07
C ASP A 44 17.06 4.94 -1.08
N ALA A 45 15.83 4.90 -1.57
CA ALA A 45 14.70 4.43 -0.78
C ALA A 45 13.66 3.70 -1.63
N VAL A 46 12.93 2.82 -0.97
CA VAL A 46 11.74 2.10 -1.47
C VAL A 46 10.54 2.52 -0.66
N LEU A 47 9.47 2.93 -1.32
CA LEU A 47 8.18 3.24 -0.72
C LEU A 47 7.24 2.05 -0.89
N VAL A 48 6.52 1.69 0.17
CA VAL A 48 5.48 0.67 0.15
C VAL A 48 4.14 1.33 0.35
N ASP A 49 3.23 1.13 -0.58
CA ASP A 49 1.88 1.66 -0.68
C ASP A 49 1.78 3.20 -0.73
N THR A 50 0.68 3.69 -1.26
CA THR A 50 0.36 5.12 -1.34
C THR A 50 -1.11 5.36 -1.04
N PRO A 51 -1.48 6.49 -0.40
CA PRO A 51 -2.87 6.74 -0.02
C PRO A 51 -3.77 7.04 -1.23
N ILE A 52 -5.07 7.09 -0.97
CA ILE A 52 -6.13 7.14 -1.98
C ILE A 52 -6.26 8.49 -2.69
N THR A 53 -6.25 9.61 -1.93
CA THR A 53 -6.59 10.92 -2.50
C THR A 53 -5.38 11.70 -2.95
N VAL A 54 -5.60 12.60 -3.92
CA VAL A 54 -4.56 13.53 -4.40
C VAL A 54 -3.99 14.38 -3.26
N GLU A 55 -4.83 14.81 -2.30
CA GLU A 55 -4.39 15.62 -1.17
C GLU A 55 -3.49 14.82 -0.22
N GLN A 56 -3.90 13.61 0.16
CA GLN A 56 -3.08 12.72 0.97
C GLN A 56 -1.77 12.36 0.28
N ALA A 57 -1.82 12.08 -1.04
CA ALA A 57 -0.62 11.78 -1.82
C ALA A 57 0.34 12.99 -1.91
N ARG A 58 -0.17 14.22 -2.00
CA ARG A 58 0.66 15.44 -1.91
C ARG A 58 1.32 15.60 -0.55
N ALA A 59 0.59 15.28 0.53
CA ALA A 59 1.16 15.28 1.88
C ALA A 59 2.28 14.23 2.00
N LEU A 60 2.07 13.02 1.46
CA LEU A 60 3.10 11.99 1.37
C LEU A 60 4.32 12.47 0.57
N VAL A 61 4.11 13.11 -0.59
CA VAL A 61 5.21 13.69 -1.39
C VAL A 61 6.03 14.70 -0.59
N ASN A 62 5.38 15.61 0.13
CA ASN A 62 6.08 16.59 0.98
C ASN A 62 6.89 15.89 2.08
N TRP A 63 6.32 14.85 2.66
CA TRP A 63 6.96 14.03 3.68
C TRP A 63 8.19 13.30 3.11
N LEU A 64 8.09 12.69 1.91
CA LEU A 64 9.21 12.04 1.21
C LEU A 64 10.34 13.02 0.86
N VAL A 65 10.00 14.20 0.33
CA VAL A 65 10.98 15.26 0.00
C VAL A 65 11.77 15.68 1.23
N ALA A 66 11.14 15.78 2.40
CA ALA A 66 11.81 16.14 3.65
C ALA A 66 12.84 15.09 4.12
N ARG A 67 12.74 13.82 3.66
CA ARG A 67 13.73 12.76 3.95
C ARG A 67 14.96 12.85 3.07
N GLY A 68 14.88 13.56 1.94
CA GLY A 68 16.03 13.82 1.07
C GLY A 68 16.62 12.57 0.40
N LYS A 69 15.86 11.47 0.33
CA LYS A 69 16.29 10.23 -0.31
C LYS A 69 15.90 10.22 -1.79
N ASN A 70 16.67 9.49 -2.58
CA ASN A 70 16.32 9.18 -3.96
C ASN A 70 15.33 8.00 -3.95
N LEU A 71 14.07 8.27 -4.25
CA LEU A 71 13.06 7.22 -4.37
C LEU A 71 13.29 6.43 -5.66
N THR A 72 13.66 5.16 -5.55
CA THR A 72 13.95 4.28 -6.69
C THR A 72 12.78 3.40 -7.06
N THR A 73 11.99 3.00 -6.06
CA THR A 73 10.90 2.05 -6.25
C THR A 73 9.71 2.38 -5.36
N ILE A 74 8.52 2.22 -5.91
CA ILE A 74 7.25 2.18 -5.18
C ILE A 74 6.73 0.75 -5.35
N TYR A 75 6.40 0.09 -4.26
CA TYR A 75 5.87 -1.26 -4.23
C TYR A 75 4.45 -1.25 -3.68
N ALA A 76 3.52 -1.98 -4.30
CA ALA A 76 2.19 -2.16 -3.75
C ALA A 76 2.04 -3.56 -3.14
N THR A 77 1.52 -3.60 -1.91
CA THR A 77 1.27 -4.86 -1.19
C THR A 77 0.09 -5.64 -1.76
N HIS A 78 -0.94 -4.94 -2.23
CA HIS A 78 -2.14 -5.49 -2.85
C HIS A 78 -2.80 -4.49 -3.79
N GLY A 79 -3.87 -4.89 -4.47
CA GLY A 79 -4.45 -4.13 -5.57
C GLY A 79 -5.60 -3.20 -5.22
N HIS A 80 -5.95 -2.98 -3.94
CA HIS A 80 -7.00 -2.04 -3.57
C HIS A 80 -6.61 -0.58 -3.85
N GLY A 81 -7.58 0.21 -4.31
CA GLY A 81 -7.36 1.57 -4.78
C GLY A 81 -6.74 2.51 -3.74
N ASP A 82 -7.06 2.32 -2.47
CA ASP A 82 -6.54 3.10 -1.35
C ASP A 82 -5.07 2.80 -1.01
N HIS A 83 -4.45 1.82 -1.67
CA HIS A 83 -3.03 1.49 -1.55
C HIS A 83 -2.19 1.87 -2.78
N PHE A 84 -2.83 2.36 -3.89
CA PHE A 84 -2.05 2.74 -5.06
C PHE A 84 -2.56 3.98 -5.83
N PHE A 85 -3.78 4.48 -5.61
CA PHE A 85 -4.32 5.59 -6.40
C PHE A 85 -3.49 6.87 -6.30
N GLY A 86 -2.81 7.10 -5.18
CA GLY A 86 -1.91 8.22 -4.97
C GLY A 86 -0.57 8.11 -5.70
N THR A 87 -0.22 6.93 -6.24
CA THR A 87 1.10 6.68 -6.84
C THR A 87 1.41 7.63 -7.99
N ARG A 88 0.43 7.99 -8.81
CA ARG A 88 0.62 8.96 -9.90
C ARG A 88 1.18 10.29 -9.41
N VAL A 89 0.68 10.80 -8.29
CA VAL A 89 1.14 12.06 -7.69
C VAL A 89 2.58 11.93 -7.18
N VAL A 90 2.94 10.77 -6.62
CA VAL A 90 4.31 10.48 -6.18
C VAL A 90 5.26 10.43 -7.39
N LEU A 91 4.88 9.74 -8.47
CA LEU A 91 5.67 9.63 -9.70
C LEU A 91 5.88 10.97 -10.42
N GLU A 92 4.94 11.90 -10.33
CA GLU A 92 5.12 13.26 -10.86
C GLU A 92 6.29 14.01 -10.18
N ARG A 93 6.52 13.74 -8.89
CA ARG A 93 7.65 14.33 -8.15
C ARG A 93 8.92 13.50 -8.25
N PHE A 94 8.80 12.18 -8.38
CA PHE A 94 9.90 11.23 -8.47
C PHE A 94 9.83 10.42 -9.77
N PRO A 95 10.03 11.04 -10.94
CA PRO A 95 9.83 10.41 -12.25
C PRO A 95 10.83 9.28 -12.55
N GLY A 96 11.90 9.17 -11.80
CA GLY A 96 12.87 8.08 -11.88
C GLY A 96 12.49 6.83 -11.07
N ALA A 97 11.45 6.91 -10.23
CA ALA A 97 11.00 5.77 -9.47
C ALA A 97 10.20 4.80 -10.35
N ARG A 98 10.41 3.51 -10.15
CA ARG A 98 9.60 2.45 -10.76
C ARG A 98 8.42 2.12 -9.84
N PHE A 99 7.25 1.95 -10.40
CA PHE A 99 6.10 1.42 -9.65
C PHE A 99 5.93 -0.04 -9.99
N VAL A 100 6.11 -0.93 -9.01
CA VAL A 100 6.13 -2.39 -9.20
C VAL A 100 5.17 -3.09 -8.25
N ALA A 101 4.63 -4.22 -8.72
CA ALA A 101 3.86 -5.15 -7.93
C ALA A 101 3.99 -6.56 -8.53
N ARG A 102 3.48 -7.58 -7.83
CA ARG A 102 3.36 -8.92 -8.40
C ARG A 102 2.25 -8.98 -9.44
N PRO A 103 2.32 -9.90 -10.42
CA PRO A 103 1.30 -10.00 -11.49
C PRO A 103 -0.12 -10.13 -10.97
N GLU A 104 -0.34 -10.96 -9.95
CA GLU A 104 -1.65 -11.17 -9.36
C GLU A 104 -2.22 -9.92 -8.65
N VAL A 105 -1.36 -9.05 -8.13
CA VAL A 105 -1.73 -7.74 -7.56
C VAL A 105 -2.11 -6.76 -8.68
N ILE A 106 -1.39 -6.79 -9.80
CA ILE A 106 -1.65 -5.93 -10.97
C ILE A 106 -3.02 -6.25 -11.59
N GLU A 107 -3.42 -7.52 -11.62
CA GLU A 107 -4.77 -7.91 -12.08
C GLU A 107 -5.85 -7.21 -11.25
N VAL A 108 -5.74 -7.24 -9.92
CA VAL A 108 -6.68 -6.53 -9.03
C VAL A 108 -6.60 -5.01 -9.23
N MET A 109 -5.41 -4.43 -9.44
CA MET A 109 -5.28 -3.00 -9.74
C MET A 109 -6.07 -2.60 -10.99
N HIS A 110 -6.03 -3.43 -12.04
CA HIS A 110 -6.83 -3.16 -13.26
C HIS A 110 -8.32 -3.19 -12.98
N GLU A 111 -8.79 -4.12 -12.16
CA GLU A 111 -10.20 -4.17 -11.74
C GLU A 111 -10.59 -2.92 -10.95
N GLN A 112 -9.80 -2.54 -9.95
CA GLN A 112 -10.04 -1.38 -9.09
C GLN A 112 -9.96 -0.04 -9.84
N ALA A 113 -9.09 0.05 -10.85
CA ALA A 113 -8.94 1.23 -11.70
C ALA A 113 -9.88 1.22 -12.92
N SER A 114 -10.73 0.21 -13.08
CA SER A 114 -11.67 0.14 -14.18
C SER A 114 -12.68 1.29 -14.14
N PRO A 115 -13.20 1.74 -15.30
CA PRO A 115 -14.28 2.75 -15.32
C PRO A 115 -15.47 2.36 -14.45
N GLU A 116 -15.83 1.08 -14.44
CA GLU A 116 -16.94 0.56 -13.66
C GLU A 116 -16.68 0.71 -12.14
N ALA A 117 -15.53 0.29 -11.65
CA ALA A 117 -15.18 0.43 -10.23
C ALA A 117 -15.04 1.90 -9.82
N LEU A 118 -14.46 2.74 -10.69
CA LEU A 118 -14.34 4.16 -10.42
C LEU A 118 -15.70 4.85 -10.35
N GLU A 119 -16.63 4.54 -11.24
CA GLU A 119 -17.96 5.17 -11.31
C GLU A 119 -18.91 4.63 -10.22
N SER A 120 -18.85 3.34 -9.90
CA SER A 120 -19.80 2.71 -8.98
C SER A 120 -19.34 2.73 -7.52
N PHE A 121 -18.04 2.72 -7.27
CA PHE A 121 -17.50 2.58 -5.91
C PHE A 121 -16.65 3.78 -5.47
N TRP A 122 -15.58 4.12 -6.20
CA TRP A 122 -14.56 5.05 -5.72
C TRP A 122 -14.97 6.52 -5.83
N ASN A 123 -15.38 6.99 -7.02
CA ASN A 123 -15.74 8.40 -7.22
C ASN A 123 -16.98 8.85 -6.44
N PRO A 124 -18.03 8.02 -6.24
CA PRO A 124 -19.12 8.40 -5.34
C PRO A 124 -18.69 8.61 -3.89
N ARG A 125 -17.70 7.84 -3.41
CA ARG A 125 -17.20 7.96 -2.03
C ARG A 125 -16.25 9.13 -1.84
N PHE A 126 -15.47 9.45 -2.88
CA PHE A 126 -14.42 10.48 -2.85
C PHE A 126 -14.55 11.43 -4.05
N PRO A 127 -15.67 12.18 -4.19
CA PRO A 127 -15.95 12.98 -5.38
C PRO A 127 -14.87 14.02 -5.64
N GLY A 128 -14.23 13.90 -6.81
CA GLY A 128 -13.17 14.83 -7.25
C GLY A 128 -11.84 14.73 -6.50
N GLN A 129 -11.67 13.75 -5.62
CA GLN A 129 -10.46 13.60 -4.78
C GLN A 129 -9.46 12.59 -5.34
N ILE A 130 -9.91 11.69 -6.22
CA ILE A 130 -9.05 10.68 -6.86
C ILE A 130 -8.42 11.26 -8.13
N SER A 131 -7.17 10.88 -8.40
CA SER A 131 -6.47 11.29 -9.62
C SER A 131 -7.22 10.83 -10.87
N ARG A 132 -7.33 11.70 -11.87
CA ARG A 132 -7.94 11.35 -13.16
C ARG A 132 -7.09 10.37 -13.99
N HIS A 133 -5.81 10.29 -13.69
CA HIS A 133 -4.86 9.40 -14.35
C HIS A 133 -4.20 8.55 -13.28
N LEU A 134 -4.64 7.32 -13.16
CA LEU A 134 -4.06 6.34 -12.25
C LEU A 134 -2.80 5.73 -12.87
N ALA A 135 -1.81 5.44 -12.04
CA ALA A 135 -0.68 4.62 -12.44
C ALA A 135 -1.01 3.16 -12.10
N ILE A 136 -0.73 2.26 -13.03
CA ILE A 136 -0.75 0.81 -12.79
C ILE A 136 0.71 0.36 -12.69
N ALA A 137 0.98 -0.56 -11.78
CA ALA A 137 2.31 -1.09 -11.58
C ALA A 137 2.80 -1.88 -12.81
N GLU A 138 4.11 -1.86 -13.03
CA GLU A 138 4.77 -2.84 -13.87
C GLU A 138 5.07 -4.11 -13.06
N GLU A 139 5.21 -5.23 -13.74
CA GLU A 139 5.51 -6.51 -13.10
C GLU A 139 6.89 -6.48 -12.42
N LEU A 140 6.93 -6.87 -11.14
CA LEU A 140 8.17 -7.11 -10.44
C LEU A 140 8.86 -8.35 -11.02
N ALA A 141 10.03 -8.16 -11.60
CA ALA A 141 10.83 -9.26 -12.14
C ALA A 141 11.37 -10.16 -11.01
N GLY A 142 10.73 -11.30 -10.81
CA GLY A 142 11.01 -12.19 -9.68
C GLY A 142 10.41 -11.66 -8.38
N ASP A 143 11.07 -11.94 -7.26
CA ASP A 143 10.56 -11.64 -5.91
C ASP A 143 11.40 -10.60 -5.16
N LEU A 144 12.42 -10.01 -5.79
CA LEU A 144 13.42 -9.19 -5.11
C LEU A 144 13.45 -7.75 -5.63
N ILE A 145 13.54 -6.82 -4.70
CA ILE A 145 13.88 -5.41 -4.94
C ILE A 145 15.24 -5.18 -4.26
N ASP A 146 16.25 -4.79 -5.03
CA ASP A 146 17.53 -4.38 -4.47
C ASP A 146 17.46 -2.96 -3.90
N LEU A 147 17.90 -2.79 -2.66
CA LEU A 147 18.10 -1.49 -2.06
C LEU A 147 19.52 -1.41 -1.50
N GLU A 148 20.43 -0.84 -2.28
CA GLU A 148 21.84 -0.67 -1.91
C GLU A 148 22.54 -1.97 -1.49
N GLY A 149 22.23 -3.09 -2.19
CA GLY A 149 22.77 -4.42 -1.91
C GLY A 149 22.01 -5.20 -0.83
N HIS A 150 20.90 -4.68 -0.34
CA HIS A 150 19.98 -5.39 0.53
C HIS A 150 18.78 -5.90 -0.27
N ASP A 151 18.47 -7.18 -0.13
CA ASP A 151 17.27 -7.77 -0.71
C ASP A 151 16.04 -7.38 0.10
N LEU A 152 15.06 -6.76 -0.57
CA LEU A 152 13.70 -6.64 -0.09
C LEU A 152 12.86 -7.68 -0.83
N VAL A 153 12.25 -8.60 -0.11
CA VAL A 153 11.62 -9.79 -0.66
C VAL A 153 10.10 -9.60 -0.69
N SER A 154 9.52 -9.67 -1.88
CA SER A 154 8.06 -9.74 -2.07
C SER A 154 7.58 -11.15 -1.72
N VAL A 155 6.74 -11.29 -0.70
CA VAL A 155 6.24 -12.57 -0.21
C VAL A 155 4.73 -12.65 -0.44
N PRO A 156 4.24 -13.60 -1.27
CA PRO A 156 2.81 -13.78 -1.44
C PRO A 156 2.18 -14.35 -0.17
N LEU A 157 1.08 -13.77 0.27
CA LEU A 157 0.31 -14.19 1.44
C LEU A 157 -0.97 -14.95 1.04
N GLY A 158 -1.39 -14.78 -0.21
CA GLY A 158 -2.65 -15.33 -0.71
C GLY A 158 -3.85 -14.49 -0.29
N PHE A 159 -4.95 -15.16 0.00
CA PHE A 159 -6.19 -14.49 0.37
C PHE A 159 -6.11 -13.92 1.79
N THR A 160 -6.35 -12.63 1.95
CA THR A 160 -6.48 -11.93 3.25
C THR A 160 -7.73 -11.04 3.20
N ASP A 161 -7.58 -9.72 3.17
CA ASP A 161 -8.62 -8.74 2.86
C ASP A 161 -8.94 -8.68 1.36
N SER A 162 -7.96 -9.06 0.52
CA SER A 162 -8.03 -9.17 -0.93
C SER A 162 -7.58 -10.56 -1.39
N ALA A 163 -8.00 -10.95 -2.58
CA ALA A 163 -7.67 -12.25 -3.19
C ALA A 163 -6.15 -12.44 -3.39
N SER A 164 -5.41 -11.35 -3.59
CA SER A 164 -3.99 -11.38 -3.96
C SER A 164 -3.19 -10.39 -3.12
N THR A 165 -2.93 -10.76 -1.87
CA THR A 165 -2.14 -9.93 -0.94
C THR A 165 -0.71 -10.42 -0.83
N THR A 166 0.20 -9.48 -0.68
CA THR A 166 1.63 -9.71 -0.48
C THR A 166 2.15 -8.88 0.69
N CYS A 167 3.32 -9.22 1.20
CA CYS A 167 4.08 -8.32 2.07
C CYS A 167 5.47 -8.09 1.50
N LEU A 168 6.11 -6.99 1.91
CA LEU A 168 7.51 -6.73 1.61
C LEU A 168 8.36 -7.01 2.85
N HIS A 169 9.26 -7.99 2.76
CA HIS A 169 10.15 -8.39 3.84
C HIS A 169 11.57 -7.86 3.60
N ALA A 170 12.12 -7.14 4.57
CA ALA A 170 13.51 -6.68 4.61
C ALA A 170 14.30 -7.49 5.65
N PRO A 171 14.88 -8.66 5.28
CA PRO A 171 15.53 -9.58 6.24
C PRO A 171 16.65 -8.96 7.02
N SER A 172 17.43 -8.06 6.40
CA SER A 172 18.60 -7.43 7.01
C SER A 172 18.29 -6.57 8.23
N ILE A 173 17.05 -6.14 8.39
CA ILE A 173 16.58 -5.33 9.53
C ILE A 173 15.39 -5.98 10.26
N GLY A 174 14.95 -7.18 9.83
CA GLY A 174 13.85 -7.91 10.44
C GLY A 174 12.49 -7.21 10.31
N LEU A 175 12.29 -6.43 9.22
CA LEU A 175 11.07 -5.70 8.95
C LEU A 175 10.17 -6.47 7.98
N ILE A 176 8.88 -6.54 8.30
CA ILE A 176 7.82 -6.96 7.37
C ILE A 176 6.82 -5.82 7.24
N VAL A 177 6.59 -5.35 6.00
CA VAL A 177 5.51 -4.41 5.68
C VAL A 177 4.37 -5.23 5.12
N ALA A 178 3.32 -5.40 5.92
CA ALA A 178 2.27 -6.39 5.67
C ALA A 178 1.06 -5.84 4.91
N GLY A 179 0.95 -4.51 4.74
CA GLY A 179 -0.29 -3.91 4.22
C GLY A 179 -1.49 -4.35 5.06
N ASP A 180 -2.60 -4.60 4.41
CA ASP A 180 -3.86 -4.99 5.06
C ASP A 180 -3.94 -6.46 5.49
N ALA A 181 -2.83 -7.21 5.36
CA ALA A 181 -2.75 -8.54 5.97
C ALA A 181 -2.57 -8.50 7.51
N ALA A 182 -2.22 -7.34 8.08
CA ALA A 182 -2.08 -7.16 9.52
C ALA A 182 -2.47 -5.74 9.95
N TYR A 183 -3.36 -5.64 10.90
CA TYR A 183 -3.85 -4.39 11.47
C TYR A 183 -3.32 -4.21 12.89
N ASN A 184 -3.05 -2.96 13.26
CA ASN A 184 -2.68 -2.62 14.62
C ASN A 184 -3.86 -1.96 15.34
N GLU A 185 -4.33 -2.62 16.42
CA GLU A 185 -5.43 -2.15 17.26
C GLU A 185 -6.79 -1.99 16.53
N ASP A 186 -6.96 -2.66 15.38
CA ASP A 186 -8.20 -2.67 14.62
C ASP A 186 -8.56 -4.09 14.17
N HIS A 187 -9.79 -4.28 13.74
CA HIS A 187 -10.28 -5.56 13.22
C HIS A 187 -9.88 -5.75 11.77
N LEU A 188 -9.62 -7.00 11.39
CA LEU A 188 -9.38 -7.37 10.00
C LEU A 188 -10.58 -6.97 9.13
N HIS A 189 -10.30 -6.38 7.97
CA HIS A 189 -11.30 -6.13 6.95
C HIS A 189 -11.57 -7.43 6.19
N LEU A 190 -12.81 -7.94 6.27
CA LEU A 190 -13.19 -9.25 5.73
C LEU A 190 -14.27 -9.13 4.65
N SER A 191 -14.38 -8.00 3.95
CA SER A 191 -15.45 -7.82 2.96
C SER A 191 -15.32 -8.75 1.75
N GLU A 192 -14.13 -9.16 1.41
CA GLU A 192 -13.83 -10.07 0.29
C GLU A 192 -13.43 -11.48 0.75
N SER A 193 -13.18 -11.66 2.06
CA SER A 193 -12.69 -12.93 2.61
C SER A 193 -13.56 -13.45 3.74
N THR A 194 -13.36 -14.70 4.12
CA THR A 194 -13.98 -15.31 5.30
C THR A 194 -12.96 -15.50 6.41
N VAL A 195 -13.43 -15.71 7.65
CA VAL A 195 -12.57 -16.07 8.79
C VAL A 195 -11.74 -17.33 8.50
N ALA A 196 -12.26 -18.25 7.69
CA ALA A 196 -11.53 -19.45 7.28
C ALA A 196 -10.34 -19.14 6.38
N ASP A 197 -10.48 -18.18 5.47
CA ASP A 197 -9.42 -17.76 4.55
C ASP A 197 -8.31 -17.03 5.31
N THR A 198 -8.65 -16.15 6.23
CA THR A 198 -7.69 -15.37 7.03
C THR A 198 -7.02 -16.18 8.15
N SER A 199 -7.63 -17.26 8.64
CA SER A 199 -7.03 -18.11 9.67
C SER A 199 -5.74 -18.81 9.21
N VAL A 200 -5.56 -19.00 7.92
CA VAL A 200 -4.32 -19.55 7.32
C VAL A 200 -3.16 -18.56 7.41
N VAL A 201 -3.43 -17.27 7.31
CA VAL A 201 -2.40 -16.22 7.40
C VAL A 201 -1.94 -16.03 8.84
N THR A 202 -2.86 -15.99 9.79
CA THR A 202 -2.56 -15.78 11.22
C THR A 202 -1.82 -16.93 11.87
N THR A 203 -2.03 -18.18 11.41
CA THR A 203 -1.43 -19.37 12.06
C THR A 203 -0.07 -19.80 11.52
N ASN A 204 0.24 -19.51 10.26
CA ASN A 204 1.42 -20.12 9.62
C ASN A 204 2.52 -19.17 9.13
N LYS A 205 2.28 -17.86 9.01
CA LYS A 205 3.25 -16.96 8.37
C LYS A 205 3.62 -15.70 9.17
N VAL A 206 2.92 -15.40 10.24
CA VAL A 206 3.10 -14.16 11.00
C VAL A 206 3.57 -14.43 12.42
N THR A 207 4.61 -15.23 12.58
CA THR A 207 5.19 -15.53 13.92
C THR A 207 6.16 -14.45 14.43
N ASN A 208 6.47 -13.40 13.68
CA ASN A 208 7.39 -12.34 14.08
C ASN A 208 7.08 -10.98 13.45
N ILE A 209 5.82 -10.51 13.52
CA ILE A 209 5.56 -9.10 13.26
C ILE A 209 5.98 -8.31 14.50
N ARG A 210 7.03 -7.51 14.39
CA ARG A 210 7.23 -6.35 15.26
C ARG A 210 6.64 -5.15 14.52
N VAL A 211 5.49 -4.70 14.98
CA VAL A 211 4.88 -3.42 14.62
C VAL A 211 5.70 -2.30 15.28
#